data_ba8c82e2743ce9b8a2742995c8528c31
#
_entry.id   ba8c82e2743ce9b8a2742995c8528c31
#
_cell.length_a   1.000
_cell.length_b   1.000
_cell.length_c   1.000
_cell.angle_alpha   90.00
_cell.angle_beta   90.00
_cell.angle_gamma   90.00
#
_symmetry.space_group_name_H-M   'P 1'
#
loop_
_entity.id
_entity.type
_entity.pdbx_description
1 polymer ?
#
loop_
_entity_poly.entity_id
_entity_poly.type
_entity_poly.pdbx_seq_one_letter_code
_entity_poly.pdbx_strand_id
1 'polypeptide(L)'
;SYTYELKERREENVKHFRNPDGTVTAVMFDIPVHRANSDGEWVDIDNRISASANELATSDSRIKFAKKTTGNSVIFTLRDGNGKITFALDGAAKKISAEVRNGTADENADEITKLSHIERLNSSVIYRGILPETDLEYVVVSNSIKENIILRSALAPDSFVFTVKLNNLTAETTPDGGIAVMRENGETVYRIAPPFMYDAAGNMSDSVA
;
A
#
# COMPACT_ATOMS: atom_id res chain seq x y z
N SER A 1 -2.80 -12.89 -35.35
CA SER A 1 -2.83 -13.04 -33.87
C SER A 1 -2.04 -11.91 -33.24
N TYR A 2 -2.41 -11.52 -32.04
CA TYR A 2 -1.78 -10.45 -31.25
C TYR A 2 -1.19 -11.04 -29.97
N THR A 3 -0.31 -10.30 -29.31
CA THR A 3 0.29 -10.69 -28.03
C THR A 3 -0.77 -10.71 -26.92
N TYR A 4 -0.76 -11.73 -26.07
CA TYR A 4 -1.67 -11.87 -24.94
C TYR A 4 -1.01 -12.62 -23.77
N GLU A 5 -1.47 -12.35 -22.56
CA GLU A 5 -0.98 -13.00 -21.35
C GLU A 5 -1.47 -14.45 -21.23
N LEU A 6 -0.56 -15.35 -20.85
CA LEU A 6 -0.84 -16.73 -20.48
C LEU A 6 -1.10 -16.83 -18.98
N LYS A 7 -2.35 -16.59 -18.57
CA LYS A 7 -2.74 -16.48 -17.16
C LYS A 7 -2.50 -17.76 -16.35
N GLU A 8 -2.56 -18.90 -17.01
CA GLU A 8 -2.27 -20.22 -16.42
C GLU A 8 -0.79 -20.42 -16.07
N ARG A 9 0.09 -19.53 -16.51
CA ARG A 9 1.52 -19.52 -16.22
C ARG A 9 1.95 -18.40 -15.28
N ARG A 10 1.02 -17.78 -14.61
CA ARG A 10 1.31 -16.72 -13.64
C ARG A 10 2.09 -17.25 -12.46
N GLU A 11 3.06 -16.49 -12.01
CA GLU A 11 3.79 -16.65 -10.76
C GLU A 11 3.72 -15.33 -9.99
N GLU A 12 4.12 -15.30 -8.74
CA GLU A 12 4.01 -14.11 -7.88
C GLU A 12 4.55 -12.84 -8.56
N ASN A 13 5.70 -12.95 -9.22
CA ASN A 13 6.41 -11.83 -9.85
C ASN A 13 6.73 -12.04 -11.34
N VAL A 14 6.06 -12.99 -12.01
CA VAL A 14 6.31 -13.29 -13.43
C VAL A 14 5.01 -13.29 -14.22
N LYS A 15 5.02 -12.62 -15.37
CA LYS A 15 3.99 -12.70 -16.40
C LYS A 15 4.54 -13.36 -17.66
N HIS A 16 3.76 -14.22 -18.28
CA HIS A 16 4.12 -14.88 -19.54
C HIS A 16 3.20 -14.43 -20.66
N PHE A 17 3.77 -14.10 -21.80
CA PHE A 17 3.02 -13.60 -22.96
C PHE A 17 3.28 -14.50 -24.19
N ARG A 18 2.20 -14.90 -24.87
CA ARG A 18 2.26 -15.56 -26.18
C ARG A 18 2.42 -14.51 -27.26
N ASN A 19 3.47 -14.63 -28.04
CA ASN A 19 3.75 -13.74 -29.17
C ASN A 19 3.04 -14.21 -30.45
N PRO A 20 2.87 -13.33 -31.45
CA PRO A 20 2.26 -13.71 -32.74
C PRO A 20 2.99 -14.81 -33.51
N ASP A 21 4.30 -14.92 -33.33
CA ASP A 21 5.14 -15.96 -33.95
C ASP A 21 5.10 -17.32 -33.21
N GLY A 22 4.32 -17.40 -32.14
CA GLY A 22 4.18 -18.60 -31.31
C GLY A 22 5.21 -18.75 -30.18
N THR A 23 6.19 -17.86 -30.09
CA THR A 23 7.12 -17.84 -28.95
C THR A 23 6.46 -17.37 -27.67
N VAL A 24 7.12 -17.53 -26.53
CA VAL A 24 6.66 -17.06 -25.23
C VAL A 24 7.73 -16.13 -24.64
N THR A 25 7.31 -14.94 -24.21
CA THR A 25 8.13 -14.01 -23.45
C THR A 25 7.75 -14.09 -21.98
N ALA A 26 8.71 -14.34 -21.10
CA ALA A 26 8.56 -14.21 -19.66
C ALA A 26 9.10 -12.85 -19.21
N VAL A 27 8.29 -12.10 -18.45
CA VAL A 27 8.68 -10.81 -17.85
C VAL A 27 8.73 -11.01 -16.35
N MET A 28 9.92 -10.83 -15.78
CA MET A 28 10.16 -10.90 -14.34
C MET A 28 10.18 -9.48 -13.76
N PHE A 29 9.56 -9.32 -12.59
CA PHE A 29 9.48 -8.05 -11.85
C PHE A 29 10.21 -8.21 -10.52
N ASP A 30 10.79 -7.13 -10.03
CA ASP A 30 11.49 -7.10 -8.72
C ASP A 30 10.52 -7.13 -7.53
N ILE A 31 9.25 -6.92 -7.78
CA ILE A 31 8.18 -6.92 -6.78
C ILE A 31 7.04 -7.82 -7.23
N PRO A 32 6.21 -8.36 -6.31
CA PRO A 32 5.01 -9.09 -6.66
C PRO A 32 4.07 -8.30 -7.57
N VAL A 33 3.60 -8.95 -8.65
CA VAL A 33 2.59 -8.42 -9.59
C VAL A 33 1.27 -9.18 -9.47
N HIS A 34 1.33 -10.35 -8.85
CA HIS A 34 0.17 -11.20 -8.56
C HIS A 34 0.13 -11.53 -7.06
N ARG A 35 -1.07 -11.90 -6.62
CA ARG A 35 -1.29 -12.54 -5.32
C ARG A 35 -2.24 -13.72 -5.50
N ALA A 36 -2.16 -14.68 -4.58
CA ALA A 36 -3.13 -15.77 -4.54
C ALA A 36 -4.50 -15.26 -4.06
N ASN A 37 -5.57 -15.65 -4.74
CA ASN A 37 -6.94 -15.47 -4.26
C ASN A 37 -7.31 -16.60 -3.27
N SER A 38 -8.58 -16.62 -2.79
CA SER A 38 -9.07 -17.66 -1.89
C SER A 38 -8.99 -19.09 -2.44
N ASP A 39 -8.96 -19.23 -3.75
CA ASP A 39 -8.92 -20.50 -4.45
C ASP A 39 -7.47 -20.94 -4.79
N GLY A 40 -6.50 -20.13 -4.39
CA GLY A 40 -5.07 -20.35 -4.65
C GLY A 40 -4.63 -19.94 -6.07
N GLU A 41 -5.46 -19.26 -6.82
CA GLU A 41 -5.12 -18.79 -8.16
C GLU A 41 -4.40 -17.45 -8.13
N TRP A 42 -3.42 -17.25 -9.00
CA TRP A 42 -2.71 -16.00 -9.17
C TRP A 42 -3.58 -14.96 -9.89
N VAL A 43 -3.92 -13.88 -9.20
CA VAL A 43 -4.66 -12.74 -9.74
C VAL A 43 -3.79 -11.48 -9.73
N ASP A 44 -4.03 -10.56 -10.66
CA ASP A 44 -3.31 -9.30 -10.71
C ASP A 44 -3.50 -8.50 -9.42
N ILE A 45 -2.42 -7.92 -8.91
CA ILE A 45 -2.51 -6.88 -7.88
C ILE A 45 -3.00 -5.60 -8.57
N ASP A 46 -4.13 -5.09 -8.10
CA ASP A 46 -4.70 -3.82 -8.57
C ASP A 46 -4.96 -2.91 -7.36
N ASN A 47 -4.02 -2.03 -7.11
CA ASN A 47 -4.03 -1.08 -6.01
C ASN A 47 -4.69 0.26 -6.37
N ARG A 48 -5.31 0.38 -7.54
CA ARG A 48 -6.04 1.60 -7.88
C ARG A 48 -7.15 1.85 -6.88
N ILE A 49 -7.19 3.07 -6.38
CA ILE A 49 -8.14 3.49 -5.36
C ILE A 49 -9.33 4.15 -6.04
N SER A 50 -10.52 3.68 -5.69
CA SER A 50 -11.79 4.26 -6.08
C SER A 50 -12.54 4.83 -4.87
N ALA A 51 -13.36 5.84 -5.13
CA ALA A 51 -14.18 6.49 -4.12
C ALA A 51 -15.60 5.92 -4.10
N SER A 52 -16.08 5.58 -2.91
CA SER A 52 -17.50 5.38 -2.61
C SER A 52 -18.08 6.59 -1.87
N ALA A 53 -19.29 6.46 -1.32
CA ALA A 53 -19.92 7.56 -0.57
C ALA A 53 -19.04 8.06 0.58
N ASN A 54 -18.48 7.15 1.39
CA ASN A 54 -17.82 7.48 2.65
C ASN A 54 -16.35 7.04 2.75
N GLU A 55 -15.87 6.21 1.83
CA GLU A 55 -14.53 5.63 1.90
C GLU A 55 -13.84 5.61 0.53
N LEU A 56 -12.53 5.45 0.58
CA LEU A 56 -11.66 5.15 -0.55
C LEU A 56 -11.19 3.72 -0.37
N ALA A 57 -11.16 2.92 -1.43
CA ALA A 57 -10.73 1.53 -1.34
C ALA A 57 -9.95 1.09 -2.59
N THR A 58 -8.98 0.19 -2.39
CA THR A 58 -8.36 -0.57 -3.49
C THR A 58 -9.40 -1.46 -4.16
N SER A 59 -9.14 -1.87 -5.40
CA SER A 59 -10.07 -2.66 -6.22
C SER A 59 -10.59 -3.92 -5.50
N ASP A 60 -9.77 -4.55 -4.66
CA ASP A 60 -10.11 -5.72 -3.87
C ASP A 60 -10.65 -5.42 -2.47
N SER A 61 -10.74 -4.14 -2.13
CA SER A 61 -11.18 -3.66 -0.81
C SER A 61 -10.33 -4.12 0.39
N ARG A 62 -9.12 -4.62 0.16
CA ARG A 62 -8.18 -4.98 1.23
C ARG A 62 -7.68 -3.78 2.00
N ILE A 63 -7.46 -2.68 1.29
CA ILE A 63 -6.98 -1.42 1.85
C ILE A 63 -8.08 -0.39 1.68
N LYS A 64 -8.44 0.25 2.79
CA LYS A 64 -9.43 1.30 2.81
C LYS A 64 -8.89 2.53 3.52
N PHE A 65 -9.21 3.70 3.00
CA PHE A 65 -8.82 4.98 3.57
C PHE A 65 -10.06 5.83 3.86
N ALA A 66 -9.96 6.67 4.89
CA ALA A 66 -10.98 7.67 5.14
C ALA A 66 -11.01 8.70 4.00
N LYS A 67 -12.17 8.90 3.38
CA LYS A 67 -12.34 9.94 2.35
C LYS A 67 -12.18 11.34 2.95
N LYS A 68 -12.54 11.47 4.22
CA LYS A 68 -12.42 12.68 5.01
C LYS A 68 -12.20 12.34 6.48
N THR A 69 -11.29 13.06 7.13
CA THR A 69 -11.02 12.86 8.56
C THR A 69 -12.17 13.38 9.43
N THR A 70 -12.38 12.71 10.57
CA THR A 70 -13.37 13.12 11.59
C THR A 70 -12.73 13.31 12.97
N GLY A 71 -11.46 13.75 13.02
CA GLY A 71 -10.66 13.80 14.25
C GLY A 71 -9.96 12.46 14.49
N ASN A 72 -9.92 11.98 15.72
CA ASN A 72 -9.28 10.70 16.11
C ASN A 72 -9.97 9.46 15.51
N SER A 73 -10.43 9.57 14.28
CA SER A 73 -11.05 8.46 13.56
C SER A 73 -10.02 7.62 12.81
N VAL A 74 -10.44 6.45 12.42
CA VAL A 74 -9.64 5.57 11.57
C VAL A 74 -9.27 6.28 10.27
N ILE A 75 -7.98 6.35 9.97
CA ILE A 75 -7.46 6.93 8.73
C ILE A 75 -7.31 5.86 7.66
N PHE A 76 -6.78 4.68 8.05
CA PHE A 76 -6.77 3.58 7.11
C PHE A 76 -7.02 2.23 7.79
N THR A 77 -7.42 1.25 6.99
CA THR A 77 -7.75 -0.12 7.40
C THR A 77 -7.10 -1.11 6.45
N LEU A 78 -6.46 -2.14 7.01
CA LEU A 78 -6.00 -3.31 6.28
C LEU A 78 -6.91 -4.50 6.60
N ARG A 79 -7.17 -5.33 5.59
CA ARG A 79 -7.89 -6.61 5.74
C ARG A 79 -7.09 -7.75 5.15
N ASP A 80 -7.12 -8.88 5.87
CA ASP A 80 -6.57 -10.14 5.42
C ASP A 80 -7.48 -11.28 5.91
N GLY A 81 -8.28 -11.80 5.01
CA GLY A 81 -9.35 -12.75 5.37
C GLY A 81 -10.29 -12.17 6.42
N ASN A 82 -10.38 -12.81 7.57
CA ASN A 82 -11.15 -12.35 8.73
C ASN A 82 -10.36 -11.42 9.66
N GLY A 83 -9.06 -11.24 9.41
CA GLY A 83 -8.19 -10.32 10.14
C GLY A 83 -8.39 -8.87 9.69
N LYS A 84 -8.29 -7.94 10.64
CA LYS A 84 -8.39 -6.51 10.36
C LYS A 84 -7.48 -5.70 11.26
N ILE A 85 -6.77 -4.74 10.66
CA ILE A 85 -5.99 -3.71 11.36
C ILE A 85 -6.58 -2.36 11.01
N THR A 86 -6.78 -1.50 12.00
CA THR A 86 -7.18 -0.11 11.79
C THR A 86 -6.18 0.82 12.45
N PHE A 87 -5.88 1.93 11.77
CA PHE A 87 -4.96 2.96 12.23
C PHE A 87 -5.68 4.29 12.35
N ALA A 88 -5.52 4.95 13.49
CA ALA A 88 -5.99 6.30 13.75
C ALA A 88 -4.82 7.16 14.24
N LEU A 89 -4.68 8.38 13.73
CA LEU A 89 -3.69 9.35 14.21
C LEU A 89 -4.32 10.25 15.28
N ASP A 90 -3.73 10.25 16.47
CA ASP A 90 -4.21 11.09 17.57
C ASP A 90 -3.98 12.57 17.25
N GLY A 91 -4.95 13.40 17.60
CA GLY A 91 -4.90 14.84 17.31
C GLY A 91 -5.15 15.23 15.86
N ALA A 92 -5.46 14.28 14.98
CA ALA A 92 -5.74 14.57 13.56
C ALA A 92 -6.83 15.63 13.40
N ALA A 93 -6.59 16.62 12.54
CA ALA A 93 -7.57 17.65 12.24
C ALA A 93 -8.83 17.05 11.60
N LYS A 94 -9.97 17.68 11.90
CA LYS A 94 -11.26 17.28 11.33
C LYS A 94 -11.43 17.86 9.92
N LYS A 95 -12.19 17.16 9.09
CA LYS A 95 -12.61 17.61 7.75
C LYS A 95 -11.46 17.75 6.72
N ILE A 96 -10.32 17.12 6.97
CA ILE A 96 -9.27 16.99 5.95
C ILE A 96 -9.71 15.95 4.93
N SER A 97 -9.79 16.34 3.67
CA SER A 97 -10.12 15.45 2.56
C SER A 97 -8.86 14.75 2.06
N ALA A 98 -8.98 13.48 1.75
CA ALA A 98 -7.93 12.72 1.10
C ALA A 98 -7.78 13.12 -0.37
N GLU A 99 -6.55 13.30 -0.83
CA GLU A 99 -6.19 13.41 -2.24
C GLU A 99 -5.67 12.06 -2.71
N VAL A 100 -6.24 11.51 -3.79
CA VAL A 100 -5.86 10.21 -4.33
C VAL A 100 -5.07 10.39 -5.61
N ARG A 101 -4.02 9.59 -5.76
CA ARG A 101 -3.27 9.45 -7.02
C ARG A 101 -3.14 7.96 -7.33
N ASN A 102 -3.63 7.55 -8.48
CA ASN A 102 -3.41 6.21 -9.03
C ASN A 102 -2.25 6.26 -10.02
N GLY A 103 -1.54 5.15 -10.14
CA GLY A 103 -0.54 4.99 -11.19
C GLY A 103 -1.17 5.17 -12.57
N THR A 104 -0.41 5.74 -13.47
CA THR A 104 -0.82 6.00 -14.87
C THR A 104 0.03 5.17 -15.82
N ALA A 105 -0.61 4.59 -16.84
CA ALA A 105 0.10 3.88 -17.88
C ALA A 105 1.03 4.84 -18.67
N ASP A 106 2.22 4.35 -19.04
CA ASP A 106 3.07 5.03 -20.00
C ASP A 106 2.56 4.77 -21.42
N GLU A 107 2.02 5.80 -22.05
CA GLU A 107 1.50 5.70 -23.43
C GLU A 107 2.59 5.37 -24.46
N ASN A 108 3.85 5.64 -24.15
CA ASN A 108 4.99 5.38 -25.01
C ASN A 108 5.68 4.02 -24.74
N ALA A 109 5.22 3.28 -23.70
CA ALA A 109 5.75 1.96 -23.41
C ALA A 109 5.51 0.97 -24.56
N ASP A 110 6.34 -0.07 -24.61
CA ASP A 110 6.14 -1.19 -25.56
C ASP A 110 4.85 -1.98 -25.24
N GLU A 111 4.44 -2.84 -26.18
CA GLU A 111 3.21 -3.61 -26.08
C GLU A 111 3.16 -4.51 -24.83
N ILE A 112 4.28 -5.18 -24.51
CA ILE A 112 4.34 -6.11 -23.37
C ILE A 112 4.24 -5.32 -22.05
N THR A 113 4.92 -4.19 -21.95
CA THR A 113 4.82 -3.30 -20.78
C THR A 113 3.39 -2.81 -20.58
N LYS A 114 2.70 -2.39 -21.65
CA LYS A 114 1.28 -2.00 -21.61
C LYS A 114 0.39 -3.15 -21.15
N LEU A 115 0.58 -4.35 -21.70
CA LEU A 115 -0.18 -5.54 -21.33
C LEU A 115 0.12 -6.03 -19.91
N SER A 116 1.27 -5.66 -19.35
CA SER A 116 1.64 -6.02 -17.98
C SER A 116 0.86 -5.25 -16.91
N HIS A 117 0.28 -4.10 -17.26
CA HIS A 117 -0.54 -3.26 -16.37
C HIS A 117 0.12 -2.89 -15.03
N ILE A 118 1.45 -2.68 -15.04
CA ILE A 118 2.24 -2.39 -13.83
C ILE A 118 1.86 -1.07 -13.15
N GLU A 119 1.25 -0.15 -13.88
CA GLU A 119 0.70 1.10 -13.32
C GLU A 119 -0.36 0.84 -12.24
N ARG A 120 -1.02 -0.31 -12.27
CA ARG A 120 -2.04 -0.70 -11.28
C ARG A 120 -1.45 -1.09 -9.93
N LEU A 121 -0.14 -1.37 -9.87
CA LEU A 121 0.54 -1.73 -8.63
C LEU A 121 0.67 -0.55 -7.68
N ASN A 122 0.52 0.70 -8.18
CA ASN A 122 0.84 1.91 -7.43
C ASN A 122 -0.36 2.82 -7.26
N SER A 123 -0.53 3.31 -6.04
CA SER A 123 -1.44 4.41 -5.71
C SER A 123 -0.94 5.15 -4.48
N SER A 124 -1.45 6.35 -4.25
CA SER A 124 -1.21 7.05 -2.98
C SER A 124 -2.43 7.83 -2.52
N VAL A 125 -2.47 8.04 -1.22
CA VAL A 125 -3.45 8.90 -0.54
C VAL A 125 -2.71 9.86 0.36
N ILE A 126 -2.96 11.16 0.21
CA ILE A 126 -2.36 12.20 1.03
C ILE A 126 -3.43 13.01 1.75
N TYR A 127 -3.21 13.25 3.05
CA TYR A 127 -3.99 14.14 3.91
C TYR A 127 -3.13 15.35 4.26
N ARG A 128 -3.41 16.48 3.57
CA ARG A 128 -2.63 17.71 3.78
C ARG A 128 -3.07 18.47 5.03
N GLY A 129 -2.10 18.89 5.83
CA GLY A 129 -2.36 19.63 7.07
C GLY A 129 -3.16 18.81 8.08
N ILE A 130 -2.93 17.50 8.15
CA ILE A 130 -3.61 16.62 9.11
C ILE A 130 -3.25 16.93 10.55
N LEU A 131 -2.04 17.46 10.78
CA LEU A 131 -1.59 18.12 12.01
C LEU A 131 -0.94 19.46 11.63
N PRO A 132 -0.68 20.37 12.56
CA PRO A 132 0.05 21.61 12.27
C PRO A 132 1.35 21.31 11.52
N GLU A 133 1.59 22.00 10.41
CA GLU A 133 2.78 21.86 9.56
C GLU A 133 3.11 20.42 9.12
N THR A 134 2.12 19.52 9.09
CA THR A 134 2.33 18.10 8.83
C THR A 134 1.31 17.56 7.83
N ASP A 135 1.79 16.86 6.81
CA ASP A 135 1.00 16.06 5.90
C ASP A 135 1.24 14.56 6.20
N LEU A 136 0.22 13.73 5.97
CA LEU A 136 0.32 12.28 6.10
C LEU A 136 0.02 11.64 4.74
N GLU A 137 0.96 10.87 4.24
CA GLU A 137 0.84 10.17 2.96
C GLU A 137 0.99 8.67 3.14
N TYR A 138 0.12 7.93 2.50
CA TYR A 138 0.22 6.49 2.32
C TYR A 138 0.49 6.17 0.86
N VAL A 139 1.59 5.46 0.58
CA VAL A 139 1.93 4.99 -0.76
C VAL A 139 1.77 3.48 -0.79
N VAL A 140 0.85 3.01 -1.62
CA VAL A 140 0.60 1.59 -1.84
C VAL A 140 1.41 1.14 -3.04
N VAL A 141 2.29 0.16 -2.85
CA VAL A 141 3.12 -0.41 -3.91
C VAL A 141 3.08 -1.93 -3.81
N SER A 142 2.57 -2.58 -4.84
CA SER A 142 2.46 -4.05 -4.86
C SER A 142 1.69 -4.56 -3.62
N ASN A 143 2.32 -5.36 -2.77
CA ASN A 143 1.75 -5.87 -1.52
C ASN A 143 2.20 -5.09 -0.26
N SER A 144 2.79 -3.91 -0.45
CA SER A 144 3.34 -3.08 0.63
C SER A 144 2.65 -1.73 0.72
N ILE A 145 2.65 -1.15 1.91
CA ILE A 145 2.21 0.22 2.18
C ILE A 145 3.36 0.94 2.88
N LYS A 146 3.74 2.09 2.35
CA LYS A 146 4.66 3.02 3.00
C LYS A 146 3.86 4.18 3.58
N GLU A 147 4.09 4.50 4.85
CA GLU A 147 3.58 5.69 5.52
C GLU A 147 4.69 6.76 5.53
N ASN A 148 4.35 7.95 5.07
CA ASN A 148 5.23 9.11 5.12
C ASN A 148 4.57 10.19 5.97
N ILE A 149 5.22 10.61 7.05
CA ILE A 149 4.87 11.80 7.82
C ILE A 149 5.75 12.92 7.28
N ILE A 150 5.15 13.90 6.60
CA ILE A 150 5.86 14.96 5.89
C ILE A 150 5.81 16.23 6.73
N LEU A 151 6.96 16.61 7.31
CA LEU A 151 7.10 17.82 8.11
C LEU A 151 7.43 19.00 7.19
N ARG A 152 6.57 19.99 7.16
CA ARG A 152 6.71 21.15 6.25
C ARG A 152 7.59 22.27 6.81
N SER A 153 7.79 22.28 8.12
CA SER A 153 8.65 23.24 8.79
C SER A 153 9.11 22.72 10.16
N ALA A 154 10.03 23.42 10.79
CA ALA A 154 10.48 23.12 12.16
C ALA A 154 9.41 23.38 13.25
N LEU A 155 8.24 23.89 12.87
CA LEU A 155 7.10 24.08 13.78
C LEU A 155 6.16 22.85 13.79
N ALA A 156 6.44 21.85 12.98
CA ALA A 156 5.70 20.59 13.02
C ALA A 156 5.95 19.88 14.37
N PRO A 157 5.00 19.06 14.84
CA PRO A 157 5.23 18.19 16.01
C PRO A 157 6.44 17.28 15.77
N ASP A 158 7.14 16.94 16.84
CA ASP A 158 8.26 16.01 16.88
C ASP A 158 7.85 14.59 17.32
N SER A 159 6.58 14.41 17.67
CA SER A 159 6.02 13.13 18.15
C SER A 159 4.64 12.89 17.55
N PHE A 160 4.39 11.64 17.15
CA PHE A 160 3.15 11.18 16.51
C PHE A 160 2.66 9.91 17.18
N VAL A 161 1.40 9.92 17.60
CA VAL A 161 0.79 8.77 18.28
C VAL A 161 -0.28 8.16 17.38
N PHE A 162 -0.09 6.89 17.03
CA PHE A 162 -1.07 6.11 16.30
C PHE A 162 -1.75 5.11 17.19
N THR A 163 -3.08 5.15 17.22
CA THR A 163 -3.88 4.09 17.84
C THR A 163 -4.12 2.99 16.81
N VAL A 164 -3.58 1.80 17.10
CA VAL A 164 -3.75 0.61 16.26
C VAL A 164 -4.72 -0.35 16.95
N LYS A 165 -5.76 -0.77 16.21
CA LYS A 165 -6.69 -1.81 16.68
C LYS A 165 -6.58 -3.05 15.81
N LEU A 166 -6.47 -4.19 16.46
CA LEU A 166 -6.40 -5.51 15.83
C LEU A 166 -7.71 -6.26 16.09
N ASN A 167 -8.24 -6.89 15.04
CA ASN A 167 -9.36 -7.82 15.14
C ASN A 167 -8.93 -9.16 14.54
N ASN A 168 -9.08 -10.24 15.29
CA ASN A 168 -8.64 -11.60 14.93
C ASN A 168 -7.14 -11.69 14.56
N LEU A 169 -6.33 -10.80 15.13
CA LEU A 169 -4.90 -10.72 14.95
C LEU A 169 -4.24 -10.36 16.28
N THR A 170 -2.98 -10.72 16.43
CA THR A 170 -2.09 -10.31 17.54
C THR A 170 -0.88 -9.58 16.99
N ALA A 171 -0.16 -8.85 17.84
CA ALA A 171 1.06 -8.18 17.46
C ALA A 171 2.18 -8.41 18.50
N GLU A 172 3.40 -8.56 18.02
CA GLU A 172 4.61 -8.68 18.83
C GLU A 172 5.71 -7.79 18.28
N THR A 173 6.52 -7.23 19.17
CA THR A 173 7.72 -6.50 18.76
C THR A 173 8.78 -7.46 18.25
N THR A 174 9.46 -7.10 17.18
CA THR A 174 10.57 -7.87 16.63
C THR A 174 11.92 -7.37 17.16
N PRO A 175 12.98 -8.20 17.17
CA PRO A 175 14.29 -7.83 17.72
C PRO A 175 14.94 -6.59 17.09
N ASP A 176 14.55 -6.26 15.86
CA ASP A 176 14.99 -5.07 15.13
C ASP A 176 14.17 -3.81 15.41
N GLY A 177 13.21 -3.88 16.36
CA GLY A 177 12.36 -2.75 16.73
C GLY A 177 11.10 -2.57 15.85
N GLY A 178 10.84 -3.50 14.93
CA GLY A 178 9.61 -3.54 14.16
C GLY A 178 8.47 -4.24 14.92
N ILE A 179 7.34 -4.44 14.23
CA ILE A 179 6.17 -5.16 14.77
C ILE A 179 5.75 -6.23 13.76
N ALA A 180 5.63 -7.47 14.23
CA ALA A 180 5.01 -8.56 13.49
C ALA A 180 3.52 -8.65 13.89
N VAL A 181 2.64 -8.67 12.90
CA VAL A 181 1.19 -8.88 13.10
C VAL A 181 0.85 -10.27 12.61
N MET A 182 0.23 -11.07 13.47
CA MET A 182 0.07 -12.51 13.28
C MET A 182 -1.38 -12.95 13.44
N ARG A 183 -1.71 -14.03 12.77
CA ARG A 183 -2.93 -14.81 13.03
C ARG A 183 -2.78 -15.63 14.30
N GLU A 184 -3.88 -16.16 14.81
CA GLU A 184 -3.92 -17.03 16.00
C GLU A 184 -3.04 -18.29 15.83
N ASN A 185 -2.85 -18.79 14.61
CA ASN A 185 -1.97 -19.91 14.31
C ASN A 185 -0.48 -19.59 14.29
N GLY A 186 -0.10 -18.33 14.59
CA GLY A 186 1.29 -17.85 14.57
C GLY A 186 1.82 -17.41 13.20
N GLU A 187 1.01 -17.47 12.15
CA GLU A 187 1.40 -17.00 10.82
C GLU A 187 1.49 -15.49 10.79
N THR A 188 2.65 -14.92 10.42
CA THR A 188 2.83 -13.49 10.22
C THR A 188 2.15 -13.04 8.93
N VAL A 189 1.19 -12.14 9.04
CA VAL A 189 0.44 -11.60 7.89
C VAL A 189 0.90 -10.21 7.47
N TYR A 190 1.39 -9.42 8.44
CA TYR A 190 1.95 -8.09 8.18
C TYR A 190 3.19 -7.85 9.05
N ARG A 191 4.07 -7.02 8.54
CA ARG A 191 5.22 -6.52 9.29
C ARG A 191 5.26 -5.00 9.17
N ILE A 192 5.35 -4.32 10.30
CA ILE A 192 5.63 -2.89 10.35
C ILE A 192 7.12 -2.76 10.64
N ALA A 193 7.86 -2.19 9.70
CA ALA A 193 9.30 -1.96 9.84
C ALA A 193 9.56 -0.87 10.89
N PRO A 194 10.76 -0.84 11.51
CA PRO A 194 11.17 0.27 12.35
C PRO A 194 11.09 1.60 11.60
N PRO A 195 10.70 2.69 12.27
CA PRO A 195 10.66 4.00 11.63
C PRO A 195 12.07 4.50 11.30
N PHE A 196 12.17 5.32 10.29
CA PHE A 196 13.37 6.08 9.94
C PHE A 196 12.96 7.44 9.39
N MET A 197 13.87 8.41 9.40
CA MET A 197 13.63 9.72 8.81
C MET A 197 14.70 10.07 7.78
N TYR A 198 14.37 10.98 6.88
CA TYR A 198 15.31 11.60 5.96
C TYR A 198 14.95 13.06 5.75
N ASP A 199 15.95 13.88 5.50
CA ASP A 199 15.77 15.30 5.19
C ASP A 199 15.63 15.55 3.68
N ALA A 200 15.40 16.79 3.31
CA ALA A 200 15.28 17.21 1.91
C ALA A 200 16.58 17.03 1.10
N ALA A 201 17.73 16.87 1.77
CA ALA A 201 19.03 16.59 1.12
C ALA A 201 19.28 15.08 0.97
N GLY A 202 18.38 14.23 1.51
CA GLY A 202 18.50 12.77 1.45
C GLY A 202 19.35 12.16 2.55
N ASN A 203 19.72 12.93 3.60
CA ASN A 203 20.40 12.35 4.75
C ASN A 203 19.40 11.52 5.55
N MET A 204 19.78 10.28 5.84
CA MET A 204 18.97 9.33 6.61
C MET A 204 19.39 9.30 8.08
N SER A 205 18.42 9.04 8.97
CA SER A 205 18.62 8.71 10.37
C SER A 205 17.60 7.65 10.80
N ASP A 206 18.08 6.68 11.56
CA ASP A 206 17.29 5.67 12.27
C ASP A 206 17.08 6.01 13.74
N SER A 207 17.59 7.17 14.19
CA SER A 207 17.41 7.69 15.56
C SER A 207 15.99 8.26 15.75
N VAL A 208 14.99 7.46 15.40
CA VAL A 208 13.56 7.72 15.61
C VAL A 208 13.09 6.75 16.68
N ALA A 209 12.51 7.25 17.77
CA ALA A 209 12.02 6.47 18.89
C ALA A 209 10.47 6.36 18.83
#